data_ef9b7421389484b8e0316873c4237130
#
_entry.id   ef9b7421389484b8e0316873c4237130
#
_cell.length_a   1.000
_cell.length_b   1.000
_cell.length_c   1.000
_cell.angle_alpha   90.00
_cell.angle_beta   90.00
_cell.angle_gamma   90.00
#
_symmetry.space_group_name_H-M   'P 1'
#
loop_
_entity.id
_entity.type
_entity.pdbx_description
1 polymer ?
#
loop_
_entity_poly.entity_id
_entity_poly.type
_entity_poly.pdbx_seq_one_letter_code
_entity_poly.pdbx_strand_id
1 'polypeptide(L)'
;MKKRWMSGTLALLLAGTTVASMMPAVSVKAEGNTATGTTYYVDSQSGSDSNDGTSESKAFKTLEKVNDLDLEPGDTVLLKKGSVFEDQALKFTKEDSGTAEAPVKISTYGEGEKPKINTNGHGLWELNYGTPLDNQNHKWKGTVSSSILIEDAEYLEIEGLELTNDRKSATDTEQGKAYNDAYAMDRTGVAGVAKDNGTVDHIVLNDLYIHNVTGNVYNKHMTNGGIYFIVAKPTNEGETGIARY
;
A
#
# COMPACT_ATOMS: atom_id res chain seq x y z
N MET A 1 94.58 5.29 -9.56
CA MET A 1 94.44 5.38 -10.98
C MET A 1 92.98 5.28 -11.38
N LYS A 2 92.48 6.35 -11.91
CA LYS A 2 91.04 6.53 -12.23
C LYS A 2 90.82 6.15 -13.69
N LYS A 3 89.91 5.20 -13.99
CA LYS A 3 89.39 5.00 -15.35
C LYS A 3 87.93 5.42 -15.39
N ARG A 4 87.64 6.46 -16.17
CA ARG A 4 86.31 6.94 -16.53
C ARG A 4 85.80 6.09 -17.68
N TRP A 5 84.61 5.59 -17.58
CA TRP A 5 83.84 5.04 -18.73
C TRP A 5 82.66 5.95 -19.00
N MET A 6 82.59 6.45 -20.22
CA MET A 6 81.48 7.19 -20.75
C MET A 6 80.45 6.17 -21.26
N SER A 7 79.23 6.28 -20.79
CA SER A 7 78.10 5.49 -21.28
C SER A 7 77.22 6.43 -22.13
N GLY A 8 77.12 6.13 -23.41
CA GLY A 8 76.26 6.85 -24.33
C GLY A 8 74.81 6.41 -24.18
N THR A 9 73.95 7.37 -24.04
CA THR A 9 72.51 7.18 -24.00
C THR A 9 71.95 7.20 -25.42
N LEU A 10 71.40 6.02 -25.85
CA LEU A 10 70.64 5.90 -27.09
C LEU A 10 69.17 6.18 -26.79
N ALA A 11 68.64 7.32 -27.22
CA ALA A 11 67.25 7.66 -27.11
C ALA A 11 66.48 7.05 -28.27
N LEU A 12 65.63 6.07 -27.97
CA LEU A 12 64.72 5.44 -28.92
C LEU A 12 63.38 6.24 -28.86
N LEU A 13 63.05 7.03 -29.86
CA LEU A 13 61.76 7.64 -30.04
C LEU A 13 60.77 6.59 -30.57
N LEU A 14 59.87 6.11 -29.73
CA LEU A 14 58.68 5.38 -30.17
C LEU A 14 57.56 6.42 -30.43
N ALA A 15 57.25 6.66 -31.69
CA ALA A 15 56.05 7.37 -32.09
C ALA A 15 54.86 6.41 -31.98
N GLY A 16 54.15 6.46 -30.85
CA GLY A 16 52.89 5.74 -30.67
C GLY A 16 51.75 6.52 -31.28
N THR A 17 51.25 6.07 -32.43
CA THR A 17 49.98 6.54 -32.98
C THR A 17 48.83 5.93 -32.18
N THR A 18 48.20 6.70 -31.26
CA THR A 18 46.96 6.34 -30.63
C THR A 18 45.82 6.51 -31.63
N VAL A 19 45.34 5.38 -32.16
CA VAL A 19 44.08 5.34 -32.89
C VAL A 19 42.97 5.39 -31.84
N ALA A 20 42.42 6.56 -31.62
CA ALA A 20 41.22 6.72 -30.86
C ALA A 20 40.05 6.14 -31.68
N SER A 21 39.63 4.93 -31.39
CA SER A 21 38.39 4.39 -31.91
C SER A 21 37.23 5.18 -31.27
N MET A 22 36.68 6.13 -32.02
CA MET A 22 35.36 6.72 -31.68
C MET A 22 34.32 5.63 -31.84
N MET A 23 33.91 5.01 -30.74
CA MET A 23 32.64 4.30 -30.68
C MET A 23 31.53 5.34 -30.74
N PRO A 24 30.55 5.19 -31.65
CA PRO A 24 29.40 6.07 -31.61
C PRO A 24 28.69 5.85 -30.27
N ALA A 25 28.46 6.91 -29.51
CA ALA A 25 27.63 6.90 -28.36
C ALA A 25 26.22 6.49 -28.81
N VAL A 26 25.84 5.24 -28.53
CA VAL A 26 24.46 4.80 -28.67
C VAL A 26 23.71 5.57 -27.59
N SER A 27 23.06 6.64 -27.98
CA SER A 27 22.07 7.33 -27.16
C SER A 27 20.89 6.40 -27.07
N VAL A 28 20.85 5.57 -26.00
CA VAL A 28 19.63 4.88 -25.59
C VAL A 28 18.71 5.99 -25.11
N LYS A 29 17.85 6.46 -26.01
CA LYS A 29 16.69 7.22 -25.63
C LYS A 29 15.82 6.27 -24.81
N ALA A 30 15.84 6.39 -23.51
CA ALA A 30 14.80 5.80 -22.69
C ALA A 30 13.50 6.43 -23.19
N GLU A 31 12.73 5.72 -23.99
CA GLU A 31 11.34 6.04 -24.18
C GLU A 31 10.70 5.75 -22.82
N GLY A 32 10.67 6.79 -21.98
CA GLY A 32 9.83 6.80 -20.82
C GLY A 32 8.40 6.72 -21.33
N ASN A 33 7.87 5.52 -21.37
CA ASN A 33 6.44 5.31 -21.38
C ASN A 33 5.96 5.84 -20.02
N THR A 34 5.69 7.13 -19.92
CA THR A 34 4.92 7.68 -18.82
C THR A 34 3.53 7.07 -19.00
N ALA A 35 3.25 6.00 -18.27
CA ALA A 35 1.90 5.49 -18.14
C ALA A 35 1.05 6.70 -17.73
N THR A 36 0.25 7.21 -18.63
CA THR A 36 -0.74 8.25 -18.33
C THR A 36 -1.89 7.53 -17.65
N GLY A 37 -1.80 7.41 -16.32
CA GLY A 37 -2.87 6.78 -15.54
C GLY A 37 -4.18 7.56 -15.65
N THR A 38 -5.25 6.89 -15.34
CA THR A 38 -6.60 7.46 -15.26
C THR A 38 -6.77 8.14 -13.91
N THR A 39 -7.51 9.26 -13.88
CA THR A 39 -7.92 9.90 -12.63
C THR A 39 -9.39 9.61 -12.39
N TYR A 40 -9.69 9.01 -11.23
CA TYR A 40 -11.03 8.73 -10.76
C TYR A 40 -11.40 9.68 -9.63
N TYR A 41 -12.63 10.13 -9.61
CA TYR A 41 -13.19 11.07 -8.64
C TYR A 41 -14.27 10.39 -7.82
N VAL A 42 -14.29 10.66 -6.50
CA VAL A 42 -15.30 10.13 -5.57
C VAL A 42 -15.86 11.27 -4.73
N ASP A 43 -17.17 11.42 -4.70
CA ASP A 43 -17.90 12.44 -3.94
C ASP A 43 -19.12 11.80 -3.27
N SER A 44 -19.05 11.58 -1.95
CA SER A 44 -20.12 10.91 -1.20
C SER A 44 -21.44 11.70 -1.18
N GLN A 45 -21.39 13.00 -1.46
CA GLN A 45 -22.55 13.89 -1.37
C GLN A 45 -23.26 14.00 -2.73
N SER A 46 -22.51 14.25 -3.79
CA SER A 46 -23.03 14.57 -5.13
C SER A 46 -22.72 13.53 -6.20
N GLY A 47 -21.89 12.55 -5.89
CA GLY A 47 -21.53 11.47 -6.81
C GLY A 47 -22.67 10.48 -7.07
N SER A 48 -22.48 9.62 -8.05
CA SER A 48 -23.39 8.52 -8.39
C SER A 48 -22.60 7.31 -8.87
N ASP A 49 -22.96 6.12 -8.38
CA ASP A 49 -22.28 4.88 -8.79
C ASP A 49 -22.70 4.39 -10.18
N SER A 50 -23.60 5.10 -10.84
CA SER A 50 -23.87 4.94 -12.27
C SER A 50 -22.93 5.73 -13.18
N ASN A 51 -22.09 6.59 -12.60
CA ASN A 51 -21.08 7.38 -13.32
C ASN A 51 -19.85 6.52 -13.67
N ASP A 52 -18.97 7.07 -14.51
CA ASP A 52 -17.70 6.45 -14.87
C ASP A 52 -16.52 6.89 -13.99
N GLY A 53 -16.73 7.84 -13.08
CA GLY A 53 -15.72 8.34 -12.16
C GLY A 53 -14.64 9.24 -12.78
N THR A 54 -14.61 9.46 -14.09
CA THR A 54 -13.46 10.05 -14.79
C THR A 54 -13.42 11.59 -14.79
N SER A 55 -14.36 12.23 -14.11
CA SER A 55 -14.36 13.69 -13.89
C SER A 55 -15.10 14.05 -12.61
N GLU A 56 -14.88 15.25 -12.08
CA GLU A 56 -15.58 15.73 -10.89
C GLU A 56 -17.11 15.72 -11.06
N SER A 57 -17.63 16.05 -12.24
CA SER A 57 -19.07 16.06 -12.52
C SER A 57 -19.67 14.66 -12.72
N LYS A 58 -18.81 13.65 -12.84
CA LYS A 58 -19.19 12.23 -13.00
C LYS A 58 -18.52 11.37 -11.91
N ALA A 59 -18.31 11.94 -10.72
CA ALA A 59 -17.71 11.24 -9.60
C ALA A 59 -18.55 10.02 -9.18
N PHE A 60 -17.89 8.98 -8.72
CA PHE A 60 -18.52 7.87 -7.99
C PHE A 60 -19.08 8.39 -6.67
N LYS A 61 -20.03 7.69 -6.10
CA LYS A 61 -20.59 8.01 -4.80
C LYS A 61 -19.94 7.24 -3.65
N THR A 62 -19.60 5.99 -3.88
CA THR A 62 -19.12 5.07 -2.85
C THR A 62 -17.69 4.61 -3.10
N LEU A 63 -17.03 4.18 -2.02
CA LEU A 63 -15.71 3.52 -2.08
C LEU A 63 -15.80 2.12 -2.69
N GLU A 64 -16.98 1.49 -2.66
CA GLU A 64 -17.20 0.20 -3.31
C GLU A 64 -16.89 0.26 -4.80
N LYS A 65 -17.25 1.40 -5.45
CA LYS A 65 -16.91 1.59 -6.88
C LYS A 65 -15.40 1.69 -7.12
N VAL A 66 -14.64 2.19 -6.16
CA VAL A 66 -13.17 2.18 -6.22
C VAL A 66 -12.64 0.76 -6.06
N ASN A 67 -13.20 0.01 -5.10
CA ASN A 67 -12.81 -1.39 -4.85
C ASN A 67 -13.17 -2.34 -6.02
N ASP A 68 -14.09 -1.93 -6.90
CA ASP A 68 -14.47 -2.67 -8.13
C ASP A 68 -13.54 -2.38 -9.32
N LEU A 69 -12.61 -1.40 -9.19
CA LEU A 69 -11.64 -1.10 -10.24
C LEU A 69 -10.44 -2.03 -10.12
N ASP A 70 -9.84 -2.37 -11.26
CA ASP A 70 -8.48 -2.87 -11.35
C ASP A 70 -7.60 -1.65 -11.69
N LEU A 71 -6.96 -1.06 -10.67
CA LEU A 71 -6.16 0.14 -10.86
C LEU A 71 -4.83 -0.20 -11.55
N GLU A 72 -4.51 0.57 -12.57
CA GLU A 72 -3.30 0.39 -13.35
C GLU A 72 -2.17 1.33 -12.87
N PRO A 73 -0.89 1.03 -13.14
CA PRO A 73 0.21 1.91 -12.78
C PRO A 73 0.02 3.35 -13.27
N GLY A 74 0.08 4.30 -12.33
CA GLY A 74 -0.13 5.73 -12.59
C GLY A 74 -1.56 6.21 -12.38
N ASP A 75 -2.52 5.33 -12.10
CA ASP A 75 -3.88 5.72 -11.77
C ASP A 75 -3.94 6.53 -10.48
N THR A 76 -4.88 7.42 -10.41
CA THR A 76 -5.10 8.29 -9.25
C THR A 76 -6.59 8.27 -8.86
N VAL A 77 -6.87 8.00 -7.59
CA VAL A 77 -8.21 8.12 -7.02
C VAL A 77 -8.24 9.37 -6.14
N LEU A 78 -9.14 10.29 -6.44
CA LEU A 78 -9.32 11.54 -5.72
C LEU A 78 -10.63 11.54 -4.95
N LEU A 79 -10.55 11.60 -3.62
CA LEU A 79 -11.71 11.73 -2.75
C LEU A 79 -11.99 13.21 -2.48
N LYS A 80 -13.24 13.63 -2.62
CA LYS A 80 -13.61 15.03 -2.40
C LYS A 80 -13.49 15.40 -0.94
N LYS A 81 -12.83 16.51 -0.65
CA LYS A 81 -12.79 17.11 0.68
C LYS A 81 -14.21 17.42 1.17
N GLY A 82 -14.46 17.17 2.47
CA GLY A 82 -15.79 17.25 3.08
C GLY A 82 -16.69 16.04 2.85
N SER A 83 -16.25 15.05 2.07
CA SER A 83 -16.95 13.76 1.96
C SER A 83 -16.84 12.94 3.23
N VAL A 84 -17.91 12.22 3.56
CA VAL A 84 -17.93 11.21 4.62
C VAL A 84 -18.46 9.91 4.04
N PHE A 85 -17.69 8.83 4.21
CA PHE A 85 -18.01 7.49 3.74
C PHE A 85 -18.34 6.61 4.94
N GLU A 86 -19.62 6.45 5.23
CA GLU A 86 -20.10 5.67 6.37
C GLU A 86 -20.19 4.18 6.03
N ASP A 87 -19.71 3.33 6.95
CA ASP A 87 -19.76 1.87 6.84
C ASP A 87 -19.00 1.33 5.60
N GLN A 88 -17.95 2.05 5.18
CA GLN A 88 -17.18 1.75 3.99
C GLN A 88 -15.69 1.61 4.31
N ALA A 89 -14.97 1.00 3.39
CA ALA A 89 -13.52 0.82 3.45
C ALA A 89 -12.94 0.78 2.05
N LEU A 90 -11.64 1.05 1.93
CA LEU A 90 -10.86 0.82 0.72
C LEU A 90 -10.12 -0.51 0.82
N LYS A 91 -10.04 -1.21 -0.29
CA LYS A 91 -9.25 -2.42 -0.44
C LYS A 91 -8.41 -2.34 -1.69
N PHE A 92 -7.10 -2.58 -1.52
CA PHE A 92 -6.15 -2.71 -2.62
C PHE A 92 -5.57 -4.12 -2.60
N THR A 93 -5.48 -4.73 -3.76
CA THR A 93 -4.96 -6.07 -3.96
C THR A 93 -3.71 -6.01 -4.84
N LYS A 94 -3.12 -7.15 -5.12
CA LYS A 94 -1.96 -7.24 -6.01
C LYS A 94 -2.22 -6.63 -7.39
N GLU A 95 -3.44 -6.73 -7.87
CA GLU A 95 -3.87 -6.22 -9.16
C GLU A 95 -3.84 -4.68 -9.22
N ASP A 96 -3.93 -4.01 -8.05
CA ASP A 96 -3.89 -2.56 -7.92
C ASP A 96 -2.47 -1.99 -7.73
N SER A 97 -1.44 -2.78 -8.00
CA SER A 97 -0.06 -2.35 -7.80
C SER A 97 0.39 -1.34 -8.84
N GLY A 98 1.07 -0.29 -8.36
CA GLY A 98 1.80 0.62 -9.23
C GLY A 98 3.18 0.12 -9.63
N THR A 99 4.02 1.04 -10.08
CA THR A 99 5.45 0.84 -10.32
C THR A 99 6.25 1.99 -9.70
N ALA A 100 7.58 1.85 -9.64
CA ALA A 100 8.46 2.92 -9.14
C ALA A 100 8.32 4.23 -9.94
N GLU A 101 8.08 4.12 -11.24
CA GLU A 101 7.91 5.26 -12.15
C GLU A 101 6.47 5.78 -12.19
N ALA A 102 5.50 4.94 -11.83
CA ALA A 102 4.08 5.22 -11.92
C ALA A 102 3.32 4.58 -10.75
N PRO A 103 3.47 5.09 -9.50
CA PRO A 103 2.71 4.58 -8.37
C PRO A 103 1.21 4.83 -8.54
N VAL A 104 0.38 3.98 -7.98
CA VAL A 104 -1.05 4.24 -7.81
C VAL A 104 -1.24 5.19 -6.65
N LYS A 105 -2.08 6.23 -6.83
CA LYS A 105 -2.25 7.29 -5.85
C LYS A 105 -3.69 7.40 -5.36
N ILE A 106 -3.84 7.54 -4.06
CA ILE A 106 -5.10 7.87 -3.41
C ILE A 106 -4.89 9.21 -2.70
N SER A 107 -5.60 10.25 -3.14
CA SER A 107 -5.44 11.60 -2.62
C SER A 107 -6.79 12.33 -2.57
N THR A 108 -6.77 13.65 -2.54
CA THR A 108 -7.98 14.47 -2.34
C THR A 108 -8.10 15.60 -3.35
N TYR A 109 -9.31 16.09 -3.54
CA TYR A 109 -9.58 17.27 -4.36
C TYR A 109 -10.61 18.19 -3.71
N GLY A 110 -10.75 19.40 -4.24
CA GLY A 110 -11.67 20.42 -3.72
C GLY A 110 -11.17 21.08 -2.44
N GLU A 111 -12.04 21.82 -1.81
CA GLU A 111 -11.76 22.58 -0.59
C GLU A 111 -12.57 22.02 0.59
N GLY A 112 -12.05 22.14 1.81
CA GLY A 112 -12.71 21.72 3.04
C GLY A 112 -11.90 20.77 3.89
N GLU A 113 -12.57 20.09 4.82
CA GLU A 113 -12.00 19.10 5.72
C GLU A 113 -11.53 17.84 4.94
N LYS A 114 -10.61 17.09 5.50
CA LYS A 114 -10.19 15.80 4.93
C LYS A 114 -11.41 14.92 4.67
N PRO A 115 -11.46 14.20 3.52
CA PRO A 115 -12.47 13.17 3.35
C PRO A 115 -12.30 12.12 4.43
N LYS A 116 -13.42 11.69 5.00
CA LYS A 116 -13.46 10.80 6.15
C LYS A 116 -14.02 9.44 5.80
N ILE A 117 -13.30 8.39 6.15
CA ILE A 117 -13.76 7.01 6.06
C ILE A 117 -14.12 6.54 7.47
N ASN A 118 -15.43 6.43 7.75
CA ASN A 118 -15.98 5.88 8.98
C ASN A 118 -16.30 4.40 8.76
N THR A 119 -15.35 3.54 9.02
CA THR A 119 -15.46 2.12 8.68
C THR A 119 -16.44 1.36 9.58
N ASN A 120 -16.51 1.70 10.86
CA ASN A 120 -17.50 1.16 11.83
C ASN A 120 -17.57 -0.38 11.86
N GLY A 121 -16.43 -1.07 11.69
CA GLY A 121 -16.38 -2.53 11.68
C GLY A 121 -16.65 -3.19 10.32
N HIS A 122 -16.82 -2.42 9.26
CA HIS A 122 -16.83 -2.93 7.88
C HIS A 122 -15.39 -3.13 7.36
N GLY A 123 -15.18 -3.38 6.07
CA GLY A 123 -13.84 -3.63 5.52
C GLY A 123 -13.22 -4.90 6.10
N LEU A 124 -13.97 -6.01 6.07
CA LEU A 124 -13.61 -7.27 6.71
C LEU A 124 -12.60 -8.06 5.88
N TRP A 125 -11.64 -8.65 6.59
CA TRP A 125 -10.71 -9.62 6.05
C TRP A 125 -10.35 -10.68 7.09
N GLU A 126 -9.82 -11.83 6.65
CA GLU A 126 -9.48 -12.94 7.51
C GLU A 126 -7.97 -12.96 7.80
N LEU A 127 -7.63 -12.81 9.08
CA LEU A 127 -6.30 -13.09 9.58
C LEU A 127 -6.14 -14.58 9.82
N ASN A 128 -5.06 -15.18 9.33
CA ASN A 128 -4.76 -16.57 9.57
C ASN A 128 -3.24 -16.78 9.73
N TYR A 129 -2.81 -17.15 10.94
CA TYR A 129 -1.44 -17.58 11.24
C TYR A 129 -1.25 -19.11 11.10
N GLY A 130 -2.28 -19.82 10.68
CA GLY A 130 -2.27 -21.26 10.45
C GLY A 130 -2.58 -22.09 11.69
N THR A 131 -1.60 -22.31 12.55
CA THR A 131 -1.76 -23.07 13.79
C THR A 131 -1.47 -22.20 15.01
N PRO A 132 -1.99 -22.52 16.21
CA PRO A 132 -1.58 -21.84 17.43
C PRO A 132 -0.05 -21.85 17.56
N LEU A 133 0.55 -20.67 17.77
CA LEU A 133 2.00 -20.51 17.78
C LEU A 133 2.65 -21.11 19.04
N ASP A 134 2.09 -20.83 20.22
CA ASP A 134 2.67 -21.18 21.51
C ASP A 134 1.65 -21.73 22.50
N ASN A 135 0.42 -21.27 22.45
CA ASN A 135 -0.66 -21.83 23.23
C ASN A 135 -2.03 -21.57 22.57
N GLN A 136 -2.97 -22.45 22.89
CA GLN A 136 -4.33 -22.42 22.34
C GLN A 136 -5.15 -21.16 22.70
N ASN A 137 -4.70 -20.37 23.66
CA ASN A 137 -5.37 -19.13 24.08
C ASN A 137 -4.93 -17.91 23.24
N HIS A 138 -3.94 -18.06 22.37
CA HIS A 138 -3.54 -17.00 21.48
C HIS A 138 -4.37 -17.04 20.20
N LYS A 139 -4.95 -15.92 19.84
CA LYS A 139 -5.71 -15.78 18.59
C LYS A 139 -4.76 -15.97 17.41
N TRP A 140 -5.04 -16.95 16.59
CA TRP A 140 -4.24 -17.28 15.41
C TRP A 140 -5.05 -17.21 14.12
N LYS A 141 -6.36 -17.05 14.23
CA LYS A 141 -7.30 -16.89 13.13
C LYS A 141 -8.47 -16.02 13.59
N GLY A 142 -8.96 -15.17 12.72
CA GLY A 142 -10.15 -14.37 12.99
C GLY A 142 -10.38 -13.25 11.99
N THR A 143 -11.54 -12.67 12.09
CA THR A 143 -11.95 -11.55 11.25
C THR A 143 -11.38 -10.24 11.79
N VAL A 144 -10.83 -9.42 10.92
CA VAL A 144 -10.33 -8.07 11.18
C VAL A 144 -11.09 -7.09 10.30
N SER A 145 -11.38 -5.90 10.84
CA SER A 145 -11.91 -4.77 10.08
C SER A 145 -10.81 -3.73 9.86
N SER A 146 -10.67 -3.22 8.65
CA SER A 146 -9.70 -2.17 8.33
C SER A 146 -10.35 -1.07 7.50
N SER A 147 -10.00 0.21 7.79
CA SER A 147 -10.48 1.32 6.96
C SER A 147 -9.81 1.31 5.59
N ILE A 148 -8.54 0.89 5.56
CA ILE A 148 -7.80 0.61 4.33
C ILE A 148 -7.10 -0.73 4.50
N LEU A 149 -7.37 -1.67 3.59
CA LEU A 149 -6.64 -2.93 3.47
C LEU A 149 -5.73 -2.88 2.24
N ILE A 150 -4.46 -3.20 2.43
CA ILE A 150 -3.45 -3.36 1.37
C ILE A 150 -2.99 -4.81 1.40
N GLU A 151 -3.43 -5.62 0.44
CA GLU A 151 -3.17 -7.05 0.38
C GLU A 151 -2.29 -7.38 -0.82
N ASP A 152 -1.01 -7.72 -0.56
CA ASP A 152 -0.02 -8.06 -1.58
C ASP A 152 0.20 -6.98 -2.67
N ALA A 153 -0.16 -5.72 -2.40
CA ALA A 153 -0.01 -4.62 -3.33
C ALA A 153 1.28 -3.82 -3.10
N GLU A 154 1.83 -3.26 -4.16
CA GLU A 154 3.09 -2.53 -4.19
C GLU A 154 2.92 -1.15 -4.83
N TYR A 155 3.80 -0.21 -4.46
CA TYR A 155 3.86 1.14 -5.03
C TYR A 155 2.52 1.90 -4.94
N LEU A 156 2.00 1.99 -3.71
CA LEU A 156 0.81 2.79 -3.39
C LEU A 156 1.20 4.03 -2.59
N GLU A 157 0.67 5.18 -2.99
CA GLU A 157 0.77 6.45 -2.27
C GLU A 157 -0.61 6.87 -1.78
N ILE A 158 -0.83 6.93 -0.46
CA ILE A 158 -2.13 7.26 0.16
C ILE A 158 -1.96 8.48 1.05
N GLU A 159 -2.72 9.54 0.77
CA GLU A 159 -2.55 10.78 1.50
C GLU A 159 -3.85 11.56 1.74
N GLY A 160 -3.81 12.42 2.78
CA GLY A 160 -4.79 13.46 3.00
C GLY A 160 -6.13 12.98 3.58
N LEU A 161 -6.21 11.79 4.15
CA LEU A 161 -7.46 11.17 4.61
C LEU A 161 -7.62 11.21 6.14
N GLU A 162 -8.87 11.25 6.60
CA GLU A 162 -9.27 10.96 7.97
C GLU A 162 -9.88 9.55 8.03
N LEU A 163 -9.37 8.72 8.95
CA LEU A 163 -9.79 7.32 9.08
C LEU A 163 -10.26 7.04 10.51
N THR A 164 -11.46 6.46 10.64
CA THR A 164 -11.96 5.93 11.90
C THR A 164 -12.51 4.52 11.72
N ASN A 165 -12.39 3.71 12.76
CA ASN A 165 -12.94 2.37 12.78
C ASN A 165 -13.48 2.08 14.17
N ASP A 166 -14.50 2.84 14.55
CA ASP A 166 -15.06 2.85 15.88
C ASP A 166 -16.28 1.91 15.97
N ARG A 167 -16.66 1.66 17.19
CA ARG A 167 -17.91 0.98 17.51
C ARG A 167 -19.05 2.00 17.48
N LYS A 168 -20.17 1.62 16.85
CA LYS A 168 -21.31 2.53 16.70
C LYS A 168 -22.04 2.83 18.01
N SER A 169 -21.99 1.94 19.00
CA SER A 169 -22.74 2.13 20.25
C SER A 169 -22.09 1.47 21.46
N ALA A 170 -22.38 2.01 22.64
CA ALA A 170 -21.95 1.44 23.91
C ALA A 170 -22.61 0.08 24.21
N THR A 171 -23.70 -0.25 23.53
CA THR A 171 -24.41 -1.53 23.63
C THR A 171 -23.90 -2.59 22.66
N ASP A 172 -22.89 -2.23 21.83
CA ASP A 172 -22.22 -3.15 20.97
C ASP A 172 -21.56 -4.28 21.79
N THR A 173 -21.87 -5.52 21.46
CA THR A 173 -21.54 -6.70 22.26
C THR A 173 -20.09 -7.11 22.22
N GLU A 174 -19.27 -6.49 21.38
CA GLU A 174 -17.84 -6.78 21.32
C GLU A 174 -17.10 -6.44 22.61
N GLN A 175 -17.54 -5.41 23.32
CA GLN A 175 -16.87 -4.97 24.54
C GLN A 175 -17.07 -5.97 25.67
N GLY A 176 -15.98 -6.35 26.31
CA GLY A 176 -16.02 -7.30 27.43
C GLY A 176 -16.18 -8.77 27.02
N LYS A 177 -16.19 -9.06 25.73
CA LYS A 177 -16.20 -10.43 25.23
C LYS A 177 -14.79 -11.01 25.14
N ALA A 178 -14.67 -12.31 25.35
CA ALA A 178 -13.41 -13.01 25.12
C ALA A 178 -13.02 -12.95 23.63
N TYR A 179 -11.72 -12.97 23.35
CA TYR A 179 -11.22 -12.85 21.97
C TYR A 179 -11.72 -13.95 21.02
N ASN A 180 -12.12 -15.09 21.52
CA ASN A 180 -12.70 -16.19 20.74
C ASN A 180 -14.22 -16.06 20.56
N ASP A 181 -14.82 -15.02 21.09
CA ASP A 181 -16.21 -14.71 20.86
C ASP A 181 -16.42 -14.20 19.44
N ALA A 182 -17.47 -14.62 18.77
CA ALA A 182 -17.80 -14.25 17.40
C ALA A 182 -17.95 -12.72 17.19
N TYR A 183 -18.22 -12.00 18.28
CA TYR A 183 -18.38 -10.54 18.25
C TYR A 183 -17.09 -9.78 18.58
N ALA A 184 -16.05 -10.48 19.01
CA ALA A 184 -14.78 -9.86 19.34
C ALA A 184 -13.95 -9.67 18.05
N MET A 185 -13.99 -8.47 17.51
CA MET A 185 -13.33 -8.09 16.25
C MET A 185 -12.09 -7.23 16.50
N ASP A 186 -10.98 -7.52 15.82
CA ASP A 186 -9.85 -6.60 15.73
C ASP A 186 -10.14 -5.52 14.70
N ARG A 187 -9.61 -4.31 14.94
CA ARG A 187 -9.82 -3.16 14.05
C ARG A 187 -8.53 -2.38 13.82
N THR A 188 -8.33 -1.96 12.58
CA THR A 188 -7.20 -1.09 12.20
C THR A 188 -7.68 0.11 11.39
N GLY A 189 -6.88 1.16 11.36
CA GLY A 189 -7.04 2.22 10.36
C GLY A 189 -6.51 1.74 9.01
N VAL A 190 -5.22 1.39 8.95
CA VAL A 190 -4.59 0.80 7.76
C VAL A 190 -4.02 -0.56 8.12
N ALA A 191 -4.27 -1.58 7.31
CA ALA A 191 -3.62 -2.87 7.38
C ALA A 191 -2.88 -3.16 6.08
N GLY A 192 -1.57 -3.47 6.18
CA GLY A 192 -0.76 -4.04 5.11
C GLY A 192 -0.56 -5.53 5.37
N VAL A 193 -1.00 -6.38 4.47
CA VAL A 193 -1.01 -7.84 4.63
C VAL A 193 -0.29 -8.50 3.47
N ALA A 194 0.91 -9.00 3.71
CA ALA A 194 1.62 -9.84 2.77
C ALA A 194 1.30 -11.31 3.03
N LYS A 195 0.80 -12.04 2.03
CA LYS A 195 0.40 -13.45 2.14
C LYS A 195 0.68 -14.22 0.85
N ASP A 196 0.60 -15.53 0.92
CA ASP A 196 0.60 -16.44 -0.24
C ASP A 196 1.77 -16.20 -1.23
N ASN A 197 2.99 -15.91 -0.72
CA ASN A 197 4.16 -15.47 -1.48
C ASN A 197 4.04 -14.04 -2.07
N GLY A 198 3.04 -13.29 -1.64
CA GLY A 198 2.85 -11.90 -2.03
C GLY A 198 3.84 -10.96 -1.36
N THR A 199 3.79 -9.72 -1.80
CA THR A 199 4.65 -8.64 -1.30
C THR A 199 3.78 -7.42 -1.01
N VAL A 200 4.08 -6.73 0.10
CA VAL A 200 3.61 -5.38 0.36
C VAL A 200 4.86 -4.51 0.44
N ASP A 201 5.10 -3.69 -0.56
CA ASP A 201 6.33 -2.92 -0.69
C ASP A 201 6.06 -1.52 -1.27
N HIS A 202 6.94 -0.57 -0.97
CA HIS A 202 6.83 0.82 -1.43
C HIS A 202 5.46 1.46 -1.16
N ILE A 203 4.98 1.31 0.09
CA ILE A 203 3.75 1.94 0.56
C ILE A 203 4.07 3.27 1.23
N VAL A 204 3.55 4.35 0.68
CA VAL A 204 3.66 5.70 1.24
C VAL A 204 2.34 6.10 1.88
N LEU A 205 2.36 6.34 3.18
CA LEU A 205 1.22 6.86 3.94
C LEU A 205 1.57 8.26 4.43
N ASN A 206 0.90 9.27 3.90
CA ASN A 206 1.20 10.67 4.16
C ASN A 206 -0.03 11.45 4.62
N ASP A 207 0.13 12.35 5.59
CA ASP A 207 -0.93 13.25 6.06
C ASP A 207 -2.25 12.55 6.41
N LEU A 208 -2.18 11.36 7.04
CA LEU A 208 -3.33 10.62 7.52
C LEU A 208 -3.67 11.04 8.96
N TYR A 209 -4.95 11.29 9.24
CA TYR A 209 -5.49 11.47 10.57
C TYR A 209 -6.27 10.23 11.00
N ILE A 210 -5.62 9.33 11.73
CA ILE A 210 -6.20 8.06 12.16
C ILE A 210 -6.54 8.12 13.64
N HIS A 211 -7.81 7.92 13.98
CA HIS A 211 -8.27 7.99 15.36
C HIS A 211 -9.53 7.12 15.57
N ASN A 212 -9.96 6.95 16.83
CA ASN A 212 -11.14 6.16 17.18
C ASN A 212 -11.13 4.76 16.52
N VAL A 213 -9.99 4.07 16.63
CA VAL A 213 -9.88 2.67 16.21
C VAL A 213 -10.06 1.82 17.45
N THR A 214 -11.25 1.21 17.62
CA THR A 214 -11.65 0.50 18.83
C THR A 214 -11.85 -0.99 18.57
N GLY A 215 -10.78 -1.75 18.66
CA GLY A 215 -10.82 -3.20 18.48
C GLY A 215 -10.90 -3.99 19.77
N ASN A 216 -10.83 -5.30 19.64
CA ASN A 216 -10.82 -6.23 20.76
C ASN A 216 -9.57 -6.04 21.63
N VAL A 217 -9.74 -5.90 22.94
CA VAL A 217 -8.67 -5.68 23.91
C VAL A 217 -8.31 -6.92 24.74
N TYR A 218 -8.94 -8.04 24.51
CA TYR A 218 -8.87 -9.23 25.37
C TYR A 218 -7.98 -10.34 24.85
N ASN A 219 -7.27 -10.13 23.75
CA ASN A 219 -6.43 -11.17 23.20
C ASN A 219 -4.96 -10.73 23.13
N LYS A 220 -4.03 -11.68 23.15
CA LYS A 220 -2.59 -11.42 23.16
C LYS A 220 -1.99 -11.17 21.77
N HIS A 221 -2.68 -11.61 20.74
CA HIS A 221 -2.30 -11.40 19.34
C HIS A 221 -3.37 -10.54 18.66
N MET A 222 -3.42 -9.28 19.06
CA MET A 222 -4.41 -8.34 18.55
C MET A 222 -3.85 -7.66 17.30
N THR A 223 -4.68 -7.60 16.26
CA THR A 223 -4.44 -6.84 15.04
C THR A 223 -5.19 -5.52 15.14
N ASN A 224 -4.88 -4.76 16.18
CA ASN A 224 -5.52 -3.48 16.48
C ASN A 224 -4.52 -2.33 16.38
N GLY A 225 -4.97 -1.20 15.89
CA GLY A 225 -4.19 0.02 15.91
C GLY A 225 -4.39 0.92 14.71
N GLY A 226 -3.72 2.05 14.71
CA GLY A 226 -3.81 3.02 13.61
C GLY A 226 -3.29 2.42 12.31
N ILE A 227 -2.08 1.89 12.33
CA ILE A 227 -1.41 1.28 11.18
C ILE A 227 -0.80 -0.06 11.62
N TYR A 228 -1.02 -1.10 10.82
CA TYR A 228 -0.57 -2.45 11.13
C TYR A 228 -0.11 -3.19 9.87
N PHE A 229 1.13 -3.65 9.87
CA PHE A 229 1.69 -4.46 8.77
C PHE A 229 2.03 -5.86 9.27
N ILE A 230 1.68 -6.88 8.49
CA ILE A 230 1.81 -8.27 8.89
C ILE A 230 2.13 -9.18 7.71
N VAL A 231 2.90 -10.23 7.97
CA VAL A 231 2.99 -11.40 7.10
C VAL A 231 1.98 -12.44 7.59
N ALA A 232 1.00 -12.75 6.78
CA ALA A 232 0.04 -13.81 7.04
C ALA A 232 0.55 -15.17 6.53
N LYS A 233 0.05 -16.25 7.12
CA LYS A 233 0.36 -17.59 6.63
C LYS A 233 -0.28 -17.81 5.25
N PRO A 234 0.37 -18.58 4.35
CA PRO A 234 -0.26 -19.02 3.10
C PRO A 234 -1.61 -19.68 3.31
N THR A 235 -2.52 -19.48 2.38
CA THR A 235 -3.89 -20.01 2.44
C THR A 235 -3.91 -21.53 2.34
N ASN A 236 -2.97 -22.14 1.61
CA ASN A 236 -2.90 -23.57 1.39
C ASN A 236 -1.95 -24.26 2.39
N GLU A 237 -2.43 -25.29 3.07
CA GLU A 237 -1.60 -26.11 3.95
C GLU A 237 -0.44 -26.76 3.16
N GLY A 238 0.78 -26.60 3.69
CA GLY A 238 1.99 -27.17 3.09
C GLY A 238 2.73 -26.25 2.13
N GLU A 239 2.19 -25.09 1.78
CA GLU A 239 2.94 -24.09 1.05
C GLU A 239 3.94 -23.38 1.97
N THR A 240 5.20 -23.36 1.57
CA THR A 240 6.25 -22.60 2.22
C THR A 240 6.45 -21.29 1.47
N GLY A 241 5.50 -20.37 1.61
CA GLY A 241 5.59 -19.06 1.03
C GLY A 241 6.47 -18.12 1.84
N ILE A 242 7.17 -17.22 1.17
CA ILE A 242 7.85 -16.08 1.78
C ILE A 242 7.10 -14.83 1.35
N ALA A 243 6.29 -14.30 2.26
CA ALA A 243 5.75 -12.97 2.09
C ALA A 243 6.80 -11.92 2.52
N ARG A 244 6.78 -10.73 1.95
CA ARG A 244 7.75 -9.66 2.17
C ARG A 244 7.08 -8.32 2.43
N TYR A 245 7.81 -7.47 3.14
CA TYR A 245 7.51 -6.04 3.26
C TYR A 245 8.59 -5.25 2.56
#